data_96d0f8e1ed7b8f94529b606bf39641eb
#
_entry.id   96d0f8e1ed7b8f94529b606bf39641eb
#
_cell.length_a   1.000
_cell.length_b   1.000
_cell.length_c   1.000
_cell.angle_alpha   90.00
_cell.angle_beta   90.00
_cell.angle_gamma   90.00
#
_symmetry.space_group_name_H-M   'P 1'
#
loop_
_entity.id
_entity.type
_entity.pdbx_description
1 polymer ?
#
loop_
_entity_poly.entity_id
_entity_poly.type
_entity_poly.pdbx_seq_one_letter_code
_entity_poly.pdbx_strand_id
1 'polypeptide(L)'
;MASFHANSARKAFNSLQSAVTFYAHNVSAHAAMSLVADAVDIVVFVDREVTATGTVRYVSEILEVHELAENGQPASTPIFGPDPAREEFDPRGYPLHQPEGNALWARRAGLDLNWLHPSRGEWAQPFPERQLA
;
A
#
# COMPACT_ATOMS: atom_id res chain seq x y z
N MET A 1 2.66 10.66 9.43
CA MET A 1 2.13 9.28 9.26
C MET A 1 0.75 9.23 9.88
N ALA A 2 -0.23 8.69 9.21
CA ALA A 2 -1.58 8.46 9.72
C ALA A 2 -1.96 6.99 9.48
N SER A 3 -2.84 6.43 10.31
CA SER A 3 -3.37 5.07 10.15
C SER A 3 -4.90 5.11 10.18
N PHE A 4 -5.53 4.28 9.36
CA PHE A 4 -6.98 4.15 9.28
C PHE A 4 -7.38 2.77 8.75
N HIS A 5 -8.65 2.42 8.89
CA HIS A 5 -9.16 1.14 8.43
C HIS A 5 -9.65 1.23 6.98
N ALA A 6 -9.15 0.33 6.14
CA ALA A 6 -9.59 0.15 4.77
C ALA A 6 -9.52 -1.35 4.41
N ASN A 7 -10.22 -1.76 3.35
CA ASN A 7 -10.23 -3.15 2.89
C ASN A 7 -9.20 -3.43 1.78
N SER A 8 -8.42 -2.42 1.40
CA SER A 8 -7.27 -2.50 0.49
C SER A 8 -6.54 -1.17 0.49
N ALA A 9 -5.29 -1.15 0.01
CA ALA A 9 -4.51 0.08 -0.12
C ALA A 9 -5.23 1.12 -1.01
N ARG A 10 -5.82 0.70 -2.11
CA ARG A 10 -6.54 1.59 -3.03
C ARG A 10 -7.82 2.18 -2.43
N LYS A 11 -8.58 1.43 -1.64
CA LYS A 11 -9.78 1.94 -0.94
C LYS A 11 -9.45 2.97 0.15
N ALA A 12 -8.22 3.01 0.58
CA ALA A 12 -7.72 4.01 1.51
C ALA A 12 -7.95 5.44 1.03
N PHE A 13 -7.80 5.70 -0.26
CA PHE A 13 -8.03 7.04 -0.84
C PHE A 13 -9.46 7.53 -0.63
N ASN A 14 -10.46 6.66 -0.79
CA ASN A 14 -11.86 7.02 -0.56
C ASN A 14 -12.13 7.34 0.93
N SER A 15 -11.48 6.60 1.83
CA SER A 15 -11.58 6.88 3.27
C SER A 15 -10.94 8.22 3.64
N LEU A 16 -9.79 8.53 3.04
CA LEU A 16 -9.11 9.82 3.22
C LEU A 16 -9.95 10.96 2.64
N GLN A 17 -10.50 10.81 1.43
CA GLN A 17 -11.40 11.81 0.83
C GLN A 17 -12.58 12.09 1.75
N SER A 18 -13.23 11.05 2.26
CA SER A 18 -14.37 11.19 3.17
C SER A 18 -13.97 11.94 4.46
N ALA A 19 -12.80 11.61 5.03
CA ALA A 19 -12.30 12.30 6.20
C ALA A 19 -12.02 13.78 5.92
N VAL A 20 -11.32 14.10 4.84
CA VAL A 20 -11.02 15.49 4.46
C VAL A 20 -12.32 16.27 4.23
N THR A 21 -13.28 15.69 3.50
CA THR A 21 -14.58 16.34 3.22
C THR A 21 -15.38 16.55 4.50
N PHE A 22 -15.31 15.62 5.45
CA PHE A 22 -16.02 15.74 6.73
C PHE A 22 -15.46 16.84 7.63
N TYR A 23 -14.12 16.94 7.71
CA TYR A 23 -13.46 17.90 8.61
C TYR A 23 -13.26 19.30 7.98
N ALA A 24 -13.09 19.37 6.67
CA ALA A 24 -12.92 20.62 5.95
C ALA A 24 -14.25 21.07 5.32
N HIS A 25 -15.07 21.75 6.09
CA HIS A 25 -16.32 22.32 5.58
C HIS A 25 -16.05 23.18 4.34
N ASN A 26 -16.80 22.95 3.25
CA ASN A 26 -16.69 23.64 1.95
C ASN A 26 -15.55 23.18 1.01
N VAL A 27 -14.93 22.04 1.25
CA VAL A 27 -14.00 21.44 0.30
C VAL A 27 -14.76 20.49 -0.64
N SER A 28 -14.62 20.68 -1.94
CA SER A 28 -15.20 19.77 -2.93
C SER A 28 -14.48 18.41 -2.89
N ALA A 29 -15.17 17.34 -3.34
CA ALA A 29 -14.58 16.02 -3.42
C ALA A 29 -13.29 16.00 -4.26
N HIS A 30 -13.24 16.77 -5.35
CA HIS A 30 -12.05 16.90 -6.20
C HIS A 30 -10.89 17.60 -5.45
N ALA A 31 -11.17 18.71 -4.76
CA ALA A 31 -10.15 19.39 -3.98
C ALA A 31 -9.64 18.53 -2.80
N ALA A 32 -10.53 17.77 -2.16
CA ALA A 32 -10.13 16.82 -1.13
C ALA A 32 -9.19 15.74 -1.67
N MET A 33 -9.45 15.23 -2.88
CA MET A 33 -8.59 14.23 -3.52
C MET A 33 -7.24 14.80 -3.96
N SER A 34 -7.21 16.05 -4.44
CA SER A 34 -5.96 16.76 -4.75
C SER A 34 -5.08 16.87 -3.50
N LEU A 35 -5.67 17.30 -2.37
CA LEU A 35 -4.95 17.37 -1.10
C LEU A 35 -4.42 16.01 -0.64
N VAL A 36 -5.17 14.94 -0.87
CA VAL A 36 -4.71 13.58 -0.55
C VAL A 36 -3.52 13.19 -1.43
N ALA A 37 -3.59 13.44 -2.75
CA ALA A 37 -2.51 13.15 -3.68
C ALA A 37 -1.23 13.95 -3.35
N ASP A 38 -1.37 15.20 -2.94
CA ASP A 38 -0.25 16.08 -2.58
C ASP A 38 0.39 15.72 -1.24
N ALA A 39 -0.37 15.13 -0.33
CA ALA A 39 0.06 14.88 1.05
C ALA A 39 0.54 13.45 1.32
N VAL A 40 0.24 12.50 0.44
CA VAL A 40 0.50 11.07 0.65
C VAL A 40 1.47 10.58 -0.42
N ASP A 41 2.68 10.22 -0.02
CA ASP A 41 3.67 9.62 -0.92
C ASP A 41 3.48 8.10 -1.05
N ILE A 42 3.13 7.43 0.05
CA ILE A 42 3.08 5.97 0.14
C ILE A 42 1.85 5.53 0.93
N VAL A 43 1.16 4.51 0.43
CA VAL A 43 0.14 3.78 1.17
C VAL A 43 0.62 2.37 1.43
N VAL A 44 0.69 1.99 2.70
CA VAL A 44 1.02 0.63 3.14
C VAL A 44 -0.24 -0.03 3.67
N PHE A 45 -0.63 -1.15 3.07
CA PHE A 45 -1.74 -1.96 3.55
C PHE A 45 -1.23 -3.17 4.31
N VAL A 46 -1.67 -3.28 5.57
CA VAL A 46 -1.34 -4.38 6.46
C VAL A 46 -2.58 -5.24 6.65
N ASP A 47 -2.45 -6.50 6.32
CA ASP A 47 -3.51 -7.48 6.49
C ASP A 47 -3.17 -8.49 7.59
N ARG A 48 -4.09 -9.38 7.88
CA ARG A 48 -3.91 -10.42 8.89
C ARG A 48 -4.48 -11.75 8.41
N GLU A 49 -3.80 -12.81 8.77
CA GLU A 49 -4.24 -14.19 8.52
C GLU A 49 -4.26 -14.99 9.83
N VAL A 50 -5.23 -15.86 9.98
CA VAL A 50 -5.27 -16.83 11.06
C VAL A 50 -4.52 -18.09 10.61
N THR A 51 -3.47 -18.42 11.32
CA THR A 51 -2.62 -19.58 11.04
C THR A 51 -2.72 -20.61 12.16
N ALA A 52 -2.17 -21.79 11.96
CA ALA A 52 -2.14 -22.84 12.98
C ALA A 52 -1.42 -22.39 14.28
N THR A 53 -0.51 -21.41 14.18
CA THR A 53 0.27 -20.90 15.32
C THR A 53 -0.28 -19.57 15.89
N GLY A 54 -1.39 -19.06 15.34
CA GLY A 54 -2.02 -17.82 15.80
C GLY A 54 -2.25 -16.82 14.67
N THR A 55 -2.52 -15.57 15.03
CA THR A 55 -2.76 -14.50 14.04
C THR A 55 -1.44 -13.87 13.61
N VAL A 56 -1.15 -13.91 12.33
CA VAL A 56 -0.01 -13.25 11.71
C VAL A 56 -0.47 -11.98 10.99
N ARG A 57 0.24 -10.86 11.20
CA ARG A 57 0.07 -9.63 10.43
C ARG A 57 1.20 -9.52 9.42
N TYR A 58 0.87 -9.07 8.23
CA TYR A 58 1.83 -8.93 7.14
C TYR A 58 1.48 -7.75 6.24
N VAL A 59 2.46 -7.22 5.54
CA VAL A 59 2.24 -6.22 4.50
C VAL A 59 1.78 -6.96 3.24
N SER A 60 0.59 -6.63 2.76
CA SER A 60 0.04 -7.21 1.52
C SER A 60 0.20 -6.30 0.32
N GLU A 61 0.12 -4.97 0.52
CA GLU A 61 0.27 -4.01 -0.58
C GLU A 61 1.07 -2.79 -0.12
N ILE A 62 1.88 -2.25 -1.05
CA ILE A 62 2.47 -0.91 -0.93
C ILE A 62 2.25 -0.21 -2.27
N LEU A 63 1.59 0.95 -2.23
CA LEU A 63 1.38 1.81 -3.39
C LEU A 63 2.24 3.07 -3.25
N GLU A 64 2.97 3.40 -4.29
CA GLU A 64 3.52 4.74 -4.49
C GLU A 64 2.41 5.63 -5.07
N VAL A 65 2.21 6.79 -4.47
CA VAL A 65 1.16 7.74 -4.86
C VAL A 65 1.77 8.82 -5.73
N HIS A 66 1.04 9.17 -6.78
CA HIS A 66 1.41 10.22 -7.72
C HIS A 66 0.35 11.32 -7.73
N GLU A 67 0.50 12.24 -8.65
CA GLU A 67 -0.47 13.33 -8.87
C GLU A 67 -1.87 12.80 -9.20
N LEU A 68 -2.85 13.68 -9.11
CA LEU A 68 -4.24 13.38 -9.44
C LEU A 68 -4.37 13.03 -10.92
N ALA A 69 -4.94 11.87 -11.21
CA ALA A 69 -5.22 11.44 -12.56
C ALA A 69 -6.51 12.08 -13.12
N GLU A 70 -6.71 12.00 -14.43
CA GLU A 70 -7.88 12.56 -15.12
C GLU A 70 -9.23 12.06 -14.57
N ASN A 71 -9.26 10.85 -14.02
CA ASN A 71 -10.44 10.26 -13.39
C ASN A 71 -10.75 10.81 -11.98
N GLY A 72 -9.98 11.79 -11.51
CA GLY A 72 -10.16 12.42 -10.20
C GLY A 72 -9.68 11.58 -9.01
N GLN A 73 -8.94 10.50 -9.25
CA GLN A 73 -8.30 9.69 -8.22
C GLN A 73 -6.78 9.88 -8.27
N PRO A 74 -6.05 9.76 -7.14
CA PRO A 74 -4.60 9.73 -7.17
C PRO A 74 -4.11 8.58 -8.04
N ALA A 75 -3.22 8.87 -8.99
CA ALA A 75 -2.51 7.83 -9.70
C ALA A 75 -1.62 7.08 -8.71
N SER A 76 -1.44 5.79 -8.89
CA SER A 76 -0.60 5.00 -7.99
C SER A 76 0.07 3.84 -8.72
N THR A 77 1.32 3.56 -8.34
CA THR A 77 2.09 2.42 -8.81
C THR A 77 2.23 1.39 -7.69
N PRO A 78 1.79 0.14 -7.87
CA PRO A 78 2.01 -0.90 -6.89
C PRO A 78 3.50 -1.31 -6.91
N ILE A 79 4.25 -0.90 -5.90
CA ILE A 79 5.65 -1.31 -5.75
C ILE A 79 5.79 -2.66 -5.06
N PHE A 80 4.74 -3.04 -4.32
CA PHE A 80 4.68 -4.29 -3.59
C PHE A 80 3.20 -4.73 -3.53
N GLY A 81 2.91 -5.97 -3.81
CA GLY A 81 1.52 -6.44 -3.84
C GLY A 81 1.41 -7.94 -4.03
N PRO A 82 0.18 -8.48 -4.05
CA PRO A 82 -0.03 -9.92 -4.19
C PRO A 82 0.55 -10.42 -5.52
N ASP A 83 1.20 -11.58 -5.44
CA ASP A 83 1.62 -12.34 -6.62
C ASP A 83 0.57 -13.43 -6.86
N PRO A 84 -0.19 -13.41 -7.97
CA PRO A 84 -1.23 -14.40 -8.26
C PRO A 84 -0.73 -15.84 -8.27
N ALA A 85 0.55 -16.06 -8.57
CA ALA A 85 1.15 -17.39 -8.55
C ALA A 85 1.40 -17.92 -7.13
N ARG A 86 1.37 -17.06 -6.11
CA ARG A 86 1.70 -17.36 -4.72
C ARG A 86 0.54 -17.14 -3.75
N GLU A 87 -0.48 -16.38 -4.13
CA GLU A 87 -1.54 -15.90 -3.24
C GLU A 87 -2.30 -17.04 -2.53
N GLU A 88 -2.39 -18.22 -3.14
CA GLU A 88 -3.05 -19.38 -2.54
C GLU A 88 -2.35 -19.86 -1.26
N PHE A 89 -1.03 -19.81 -1.22
CA PHE A 89 -0.21 -20.32 -0.10
C PHE A 89 0.60 -19.24 0.61
N ASP A 90 0.80 -18.08 0.00
CA ASP A 90 1.51 -16.94 0.59
C ASP A 90 0.78 -15.63 0.27
N PRO A 91 -0.01 -15.10 1.21
CA PRO A 91 -0.81 -13.88 0.99
C PRO A 91 0.01 -12.59 1.15
N ARG A 92 1.28 -12.69 1.51
CA ARG A 92 2.15 -11.51 1.64
C ARG A 92 2.32 -10.83 0.29
N GLY A 93 2.50 -9.54 0.32
CA GLY A 93 2.93 -8.82 -0.84
C GLY A 93 4.33 -9.25 -1.28
N TYR A 94 4.63 -8.99 -2.54
CA TYR A 94 5.86 -9.33 -3.21
C TYR A 94 6.32 -8.13 -4.04
N PRO A 95 7.62 -7.89 -4.22
CA PRO A 95 8.10 -6.80 -5.06
C PRO A 95 7.59 -6.93 -6.49
N LEU A 96 6.88 -5.91 -6.97
CA LEU A 96 6.29 -5.87 -8.31
C LEU A 96 7.04 -4.89 -9.22
N HIS A 97 7.18 -3.65 -8.75
CA HIS A 97 7.82 -2.58 -9.49
C HIS A 97 8.80 -1.82 -8.61
N GLN A 98 9.84 -1.31 -9.22
CA GLN A 98 10.70 -0.32 -8.58
C GLN A 98 9.94 1.00 -8.49
N PRO A 99 10.09 1.79 -7.40
CA PRO A 99 9.61 3.16 -7.35
C PRO A 99 10.15 3.96 -8.52
N GLU A 100 9.38 4.91 -9.02
CA GLU A 100 9.83 5.73 -10.13
C GLU A 100 11.13 6.45 -9.79
N GLY A 101 12.06 6.49 -10.75
CA GLY A 101 13.50 6.74 -10.55
C GLY A 101 13.90 8.07 -9.91
N ASN A 102 12.95 8.94 -9.59
CA ASN A 102 13.14 10.14 -8.79
C ASN A 102 12.43 10.08 -7.43
N ALA A 103 12.12 8.89 -6.93
CA ALA A 103 11.50 8.75 -5.62
C ALA A 103 12.31 9.50 -4.54
N LEU A 104 12.03 10.80 -4.42
CA LEU A 104 12.72 11.69 -3.49
C LEU A 104 12.55 11.22 -2.05
N TRP A 105 11.40 10.64 -1.74
CA TRP A 105 11.10 10.04 -0.45
C TRP A 105 12.05 8.87 -0.14
N ALA A 106 12.32 7.98 -1.09
CA ALA A 106 13.23 6.85 -0.90
C ALA A 106 14.67 7.33 -0.62
N ARG A 107 15.14 8.31 -1.38
CA ARG A 107 16.46 8.92 -1.17
C ARG A 107 16.57 9.63 0.18
N ARG A 108 15.54 10.38 0.58
CA ARG A 108 15.49 11.06 1.88
C ARG A 108 15.45 10.09 3.06
N ALA A 109 14.79 8.97 2.89
CA ALA A 109 14.74 7.90 3.88
C ALA A 109 16.01 7.02 3.90
N GLY A 110 16.93 7.20 2.96
CA GLY A 110 18.11 6.35 2.82
C GLY A 110 17.77 4.90 2.44
N LEU A 111 16.62 4.69 1.76
CA LEU A 111 16.19 3.36 1.35
C LEU A 111 17.08 2.84 0.22
N ASP A 112 17.69 1.68 0.44
CA ASP A 112 18.34 0.92 -0.62
C ASP A 112 17.27 0.18 -1.45
N LEU A 113 17.01 0.67 -2.66
CA LEU A 113 16.01 0.09 -3.58
C LEU A 113 16.34 -1.35 -4.00
N ASN A 114 17.56 -1.83 -3.78
CA ASN A 114 17.89 -3.24 -3.99
C ASN A 114 17.11 -4.18 -3.05
N TRP A 115 16.61 -3.69 -1.93
CA TRP A 115 15.73 -4.46 -1.05
C TRP A 115 14.38 -4.80 -1.70
N LEU A 116 13.97 -4.04 -2.71
CA LEU A 116 12.75 -4.32 -3.48
C LEU A 116 13.00 -5.32 -4.62
N HIS A 117 14.16 -5.96 -4.67
CA HIS A 117 14.44 -7.00 -5.65
C HIS A 117 13.88 -8.34 -5.17
N PRO A 118 13.17 -9.11 -6.03
CA PRO A 118 12.55 -10.38 -5.65
C PRO A 118 13.48 -11.41 -5.03
N SER A 119 14.76 -11.39 -5.34
CA SER A 119 15.75 -12.31 -4.76
C SER A 119 16.26 -11.90 -3.38
N ARG A 120 15.83 -10.77 -2.86
CA ARG A 120 16.24 -10.24 -1.55
C ARG A 120 15.02 -10.04 -0.67
N GLY A 121 15.16 -10.33 0.61
CA GLY A 121 14.13 -10.09 1.62
C GLY A 121 13.52 -11.36 2.21
N GLU A 122 12.66 -11.14 3.18
CA GLU A 122 12.06 -12.20 4.00
C GLU A 122 10.94 -12.99 3.30
N TRP A 123 10.45 -12.52 2.16
CA TRP A 123 9.47 -13.24 1.35
C TRP A 123 9.99 -14.54 0.73
N ALA A 124 11.29 -14.81 0.81
CA ALA A 124 11.87 -16.12 0.48
C ALA A 124 11.57 -17.18 1.54
N GLN A 125 11.18 -16.77 2.77
CA GLN A 125 10.79 -17.69 3.82
C GLN A 125 9.33 -18.12 3.65
N PRO A 126 8.97 -19.39 3.90
CA PRO A 126 7.59 -19.85 3.76
C PRO A 126 6.67 -19.11 4.73
N PHE A 127 5.45 -18.80 4.27
CA PHE A 127 4.40 -18.29 5.13
C PHE A 127 3.87 -19.42 6.01
N PRO A 128 3.54 -19.16 7.29
CA PRO A 128 2.94 -20.19 8.16
C PRO A 128 1.66 -20.76 7.57
N GLU A 129 1.44 -22.05 7.71
CA GLU A 129 0.25 -22.72 7.20
C GLU A 129 -1.03 -22.05 7.71
N ARG A 130 -1.94 -21.76 6.77
CA ARG A 130 -3.25 -21.18 7.08
C ARG A 130 -4.10 -22.16 7.83
N GLN A 131 -4.88 -21.68 8.79
CA GLN A 131 -5.91 -22.48 9.43
C GLN A 131 -7.13 -22.47 8.50
N LEU A 132 -7.27 -23.53 7.71
CA LEU A 132 -8.49 -23.73 6.92
C LEU A 132 -9.65 -23.96 7.89
N ALA A 133 -10.63 -23.11 7.76
CA ALA A 133 -11.88 -23.22 8.53
C ALA A 133 -12.71 -24.41 8.06
#